data_e383ab695666dd4326fdc8b1b22810bb
#
_entry.id   e383ab695666dd4326fdc8b1b22810bb
#
_cell.length_a   1.000
_cell.length_b   1.000
_cell.length_c   1.000
_cell.angle_alpha   90.00
_cell.angle_beta   90.00
_cell.angle_gamma   90.00
#
_symmetry.space_group_name_H-M   'P 1'
#
loop_
_entity.id
_entity.type
_entity.pdbx_description
1 polymer ?
#
loop_
_entity_poly.entity_id
_entity_poly.type
_entity_poly.pdbx_seq_one_letter_code
_entity_poly.pdbx_strand_id
1 'polypeptide(L)'
;MSKLMTMREAIARHVPDGASVALGLQMEQMIPFAAGHEIARQRKRGLRLIGPISDILFDQLIGAGCVKDVVAAWVGNVMMGSAYNFRRATEEENPGTPGEKLQVFNMTNFTIALALQAGAMGVPFLPTRTAMGSDVPKGSHFFYQIISPFEPKETLLAVRAIVPDVAIVHVQRADRMGNAHCWANFGVMLEGMRAAKKVIVCAEEIVSEEVIASDPNRTVIPGFLVSAVVECPYGAHPSPVQGYYKRDDAFFQQYHAETKTRADFEAWAQKWIYGVADCAEYAKQLGSARLEDLGVKKHAYAANTDFGY
;
A
#
# COMPACT_ATOMS: atom_id res chain seq x y z
N MET A 1 -10.36 23.71 5.94
CA MET A 1 -11.61 22.91 5.78
C MET A 1 -11.32 21.46 6.13
N SER A 2 -12.22 20.80 6.86
CA SER A 2 -12.08 19.36 7.20
C SER A 2 -11.97 18.51 5.93
N LYS A 3 -11.03 17.53 5.97
CA LYS A 3 -10.81 16.54 4.91
C LYS A 3 -11.36 15.17 5.28
N LEU A 4 -11.98 15.08 6.47
CA LEU A 4 -12.60 13.86 6.97
C LEU A 4 -13.82 13.50 6.11
N MET A 5 -13.83 12.27 5.60
CA MET A 5 -14.91 11.71 4.80
C MET A 5 -14.97 10.19 4.97
N THR A 6 -16.00 9.55 4.46
CA THR A 6 -16.11 8.10 4.45
C THR A 6 -15.14 7.47 3.45
N MET A 7 -14.78 6.19 3.66
CA MET A 7 -13.95 5.44 2.71
C MET A 7 -14.57 5.43 1.30
N ARG A 8 -15.88 5.24 1.24
CA ARG A 8 -16.64 5.26 -0.03
C ARG A 8 -16.47 6.58 -0.78
N GLU A 9 -16.62 7.70 -0.10
CA GLU A 9 -16.44 9.04 -0.70
C GLU A 9 -14.99 9.28 -1.13
N ALA A 10 -14.03 8.89 -0.30
CA ALA A 10 -12.61 9.07 -0.59
C ALA A 10 -12.20 8.32 -1.87
N ILE A 11 -12.56 7.04 -1.98
CA ILE A 11 -12.26 6.23 -3.17
C ILE A 11 -13.04 6.72 -4.39
N ALA A 12 -14.34 7.03 -4.25
CA ALA A 12 -15.14 7.54 -5.36
C ALA A 12 -14.57 8.83 -5.96
N ARG A 13 -14.14 9.76 -5.09
CA ARG A 13 -13.66 11.09 -5.49
C ARG A 13 -12.23 11.10 -6.01
N HIS A 14 -11.34 10.26 -5.45
CA HIS A 14 -9.90 10.39 -5.65
C HIS A 14 -9.25 9.24 -6.43
N VAL A 15 -9.94 8.11 -6.61
CA VAL A 15 -9.45 6.97 -7.39
C VAL A 15 -10.31 6.77 -8.63
N PRO A 16 -10.06 7.49 -9.74
CA PRO A 16 -10.75 7.23 -11.00
C PRO A 16 -10.27 5.93 -11.64
N ASP A 17 -11.06 5.39 -12.56
CA ASP A 17 -10.61 4.29 -13.41
C ASP A 17 -9.35 4.70 -14.19
N GLY A 18 -8.47 3.75 -14.41
CA GLY A 18 -7.19 3.97 -15.10
C GLY A 18 -6.11 4.64 -14.24
N ALA A 19 -6.40 5.01 -12.99
CA ALA A 19 -5.43 5.68 -12.12
C ALA A 19 -4.24 4.79 -11.76
N SER A 20 -3.08 5.41 -11.58
CA SER A 20 -1.95 4.80 -10.89
C SER A 20 -2.08 5.00 -9.39
N VAL A 21 -2.12 3.90 -8.64
CA VAL A 21 -2.39 3.89 -7.19
C VAL A 21 -1.22 3.26 -6.45
N ALA A 22 -0.58 4.04 -5.59
CA ALA A 22 0.48 3.57 -4.72
C ALA A 22 -0.11 3.04 -3.40
N LEU A 23 0.17 1.76 -3.09
CA LEU A 23 -0.34 1.00 -1.94
C LEU A 23 0.77 0.15 -1.33
N GLY A 24 0.64 -0.24 -0.05
CA GLY A 24 1.61 -1.11 0.60
C GLY A 24 3.01 -0.51 0.70
N LEU A 25 3.08 0.81 0.82
CA LEU A 25 4.33 1.57 0.83
C LEU A 25 5.17 1.34 2.09
N GLN A 26 4.56 0.84 3.17
CA GLN A 26 5.21 0.52 4.45
C GLN A 26 5.64 -0.94 4.54
N MET A 27 5.85 -1.58 3.41
CA MET A 27 6.19 -3.00 3.24
C MET A 27 5.05 -3.91 3.72
N GLU A 28 5.28 -4.70 4.76
CA GLU A 28 4.30 -5.66 5.30
C GLU A 28 3.42 -5.07 6.41
N GLN A 29 3.62 -3.80 6.76
CA GLN A 29 2.91 -3.14 7.85
C GLN A 29 1.96 -2.08 7.32
N MET A 30 0.88 -1.85 8.05
CA MET A 30 -0.07 -0.78 7.77
C MET A 30 -0.50 -0.73 6.29
N ILE A 31 -0.65 -1.92 5.68
CA ILE A 31 -1.17 -2.04 4.31
C ILE A 31 -2.65 -1.64 4.34
N PRO A 32 -3.11 -0.69 3.52
CA PRO A 32 -4.47 -0.14 3.60
C PRO A 32 -5.51 -1.09 2.98
N PHE A 33 -5.72 -2.28 3.60
CA PHE A 33 -6.65 -3.30 3.09
C PHE A 33 -8.07 -2.79 2.92
N ALA A 34 -8.58 -2.03 3.89
CA ALA A 34 -9.94 -1.48 3.80
C ALA A 34 -10.14 -0.56 2.58
N ALA A 35 -9.12 0.23 2.23
CA ALA A 35 -9.16 1.06 1.03
C ALA A 35 -9.12 0.20 -0.25
N GLY A 36 -8.29 -0.85 -0.29
CA GLY A 36 -8.28 -1.80 -1.39
C GLY A 36 -9.60 -2.55 -1.54
N HIS A 37 -10.22 -2.97 -0.43
CA HIS A 37 -11.55 -3.58 -0.46
C HIS A 37 -12.61 -2.61 -0.99
N GLU A 38 -12.54 -1.33 -0.65
CA GLU A 38 -13.45 -0.33 -1.19
C GLU A 38 -13.23 -0.08 -2.69
N ILE A 39 -11.98 -0.09 -3.16
CA ILE A 39 -11.66 -0.06 -4.59
C ILE A 39 -12.36 -1.22 -5.31
N ALA A 40 -12.29 -2.43 -4.76
CA ALA A 40 -12.94 -3.61 -5.31
C ALA A 40 -14.47 -3.50 -5.25
N ARG A 41 -15.07 -3.05 -4.12
CA ARG A 41 -16.52 -2.84 -3.99
C ARG A 41 -17.07 -1.85 -5.01
N GLN A 42 -16.33 -0.78 -5.30
CA GLN A 42 -16.68 0.20 -6.33
C GLN A 42 -16.35 -0.27 -7.75
N ARG A 43 -15.79 -1.48 -7.89
CA ARG A 43 -15.45 -2.08 -9.19
C ARG A 43 -14.58 -1.16 -10.05
N LYS A 44 -13.60 -0.47 -9.42
CA LYS A 44 -12.64 0.35 -10.16
C LYS A 44 -11.84 -0.52 -11.12
N ARG A 45 -11.50 0.03 -12.29
CA ARG A 45 -10.89 -0.75 -13.38
C ARG A 45 -9.67 -0.07 -13.97
N GLY A 46 -8.84 -0.88 -14.64
CA GLY A 46 -7.70 -0.40 -15.39
C GLY A 46 -6.59 0.22 -14.54
N LEU A 47 -6.56 -0.09 -13.23
CA LEU A 47 -5.62 0.51 -12.31
C LEU A 47 -4.19 0.00 -12.55
N ARG A 48 -3.21 0.90 -12.40
CA ARG A 48 -1.82 0.54 -12.20
C ARG A 48 -1.51 0.52 -10.72
N LEU A 49 -1.15 -0.63 -10.17
CA LEU A 49 -0.71 -0.72 -8.79
C LEU A 49 0.80 -0.49 -8.68
N ILE A 50 1.20 0.30 -7.69
CA ILE A 50 2.59 0.64 -7.43
C ILE A 50 2.89 0.38 -5.97
N GLY A 51 3.91 -0.42 -5.70
CA GLY A 51 4.35 -0.67 -4.33
C GLY A 51 5.45 -1.74 -4.26
N PRO A 52 6.36 -1.64 -3.28
CA PRO A 52 7.46 -2.60 -3.18
C PRO A 52 6.96 -4.00 -2.85
N ILE A 53 6.16 -4.11 -1.79
CA ILE A 53 5.54 -5.34 -1.31
C ILE A 53 4.19 -4.97 -0.69
N SER A 54 3.09 -5.52 -1.20
CA SER A 54 1.74 -5.20 -0.72
C SER A 54 1.02 -6.43 -0.19
N ASP A 55 1.78 -7.48 0.12
CA ASP A 55 1.29 -8.76 0.59
C ASP A 55 0.10 -9.23 -0.26
N ILE A 56 -0.93 -9.81 0.33
CA ILE A 56 -2.10 -10.32 -0.41
C ILE A 56 -3.01 -9.22 -0.99
N LEU A 57 -2.80 -7.94 -0.65
CA LEU A 57 -3.68 -6.87 -1.16
C LEU A 57 -3.63 -6.75 -2.68
N PHE A 58 -2.45 -6.82 -3.28
CA PHE A 58 -2.35 -6.80 -4.75
C PHE A 58 -3.00 -8.01 -5.38
N ASP A 59 -2.83 -9.20 -4.79
CA ASP A 59 -3.49 -10.42 -5.26
C ASP A 59 -5.02 -10.30 -5.22
N GLN A 60 -5.58 -9.71 -4.15
CA GLN A 60 -7.02 -9.46 -4.01
C GLN A 60 -7.55 -8.51 -5.08
N LEU A 61 -6.85 -7.40 -5.34
CA LEU A 61 -7.25 -6.41 -6.36
C LEU A 61 -7.15 -6.96 -7.78
N ILE A 62 -6.14 -7.79 -8.05
CA ILE A 62 -5.99 -8.51 -9.33
C ILE A 62 -7.14 -9.48 -9.50
N GLY A 63 -7.42 -10.33 -8.51
CA GLY A 63 -8.55 -11.28 -8.54
C GLY A 63 -9.91 -10.60 -8.71
N ALA A 64 -10.09 -9.42 -8.12
CA ALA A 64 -11.29 -8.60 -8.25
C ALA A 64 -11.43 -7.92 -9.64
N GLY A 65 -10.46 -8.06 -10.55
CA GLY A 65 -10.48 -7.49 -11.89
C GLY A 65 -10.28 -5.98 -11.94
N CYS A 66 -9.63 -5.40 -10.91
CA CYS A 66 -9.39 -3.96 -10.84
C CYS A 66 -8.13 -3.52 -11.60
N VAL A 67 -7.19 -4.43 -11.86
CA VAL A 67 -5.80 -4.13 -12.18
C VAL A 67 -5.49 -4.38 -13.64
N LYS A 68 -4.84 -3.41 -14.28
CA LYS A 68 -4.28 -3.51 -15.63
C LYS A 68 -2.83 -3.96 -15.59
N ASP A 69 -2.03 -3.32 -14.74
CA ASP A 69 -0.60 -3.61 -14.61
C ASP A 69 -0.10 -3.32 -13.19
N VAL A 70 1.08 -3.87 -12.89
CA VAL A 70 1.71 -3.76 -11.58
C VAL A 70 3.17 -3.32 -11.73
N VAL A 71 3.59 -2.36 -10.91
CA VAL A 71 4.99 -1.94 -10.71
C VAL A 71 5.39 -2.35 -9.30
N ALA A 72 6.13 -3.44 -9.16
CA ALA A 72 6.44 -4.02 -7.85
C ALA A 72 7.81 -4.68 -7.81
N ALA A 73 8.34 -4.81 -6.60
CA ALA A 73 9.51 -5.65 -6.36
C ALA A 73 9.09 -7.11 -6.15
N TRP A 74 7.91 -7.31 -5.55
CA TRP A 74 7.38 -8.64 -5.31
C TRP A 74 5.85 -8.57 -5.11
N VAL A 75 5.15 -9.60 -5.59
CA VAL A 75 3.71 -9.80 -5.39
C VAL A 75 3.48 -11.22 -4.89
N GLY A 76 2.84 -11.35 -3.74
CA GLY A 76 2.58 -12.66 -3.16
C GLY A 76 2.01 -12.56 -1.76
N ASN A 77 1.84 -13.73 -1.14
CA ASN A 77 1.56 -13.87 0.28
C ASN A 77 2.91 -14.05 0.99
N VAL A 78 3.37 -13.06 1.73
CA VAL A 78 4.70 -13.06 2.35
C VAL A 78 4.89 -14.29 3.26
N MET A 79 3.83 -14.75 3.91
CA MET A 79 3.88 -15.91 4.77
C MET A 79 3.88 -17.26 4.02
N MET A 80 3.10 -17.35 2.92
CA MET A 80 2.82 -18.62 2.23
C MET A 80 3.49 -18.71 0.84
N GLY A 81 4.07 -17.63 0.34
CA GLY A 81 4.76 -17.54 -0.93
C GLY A 81 3.84 -17.27 -2.12
N SER A 82 2.92 -18.17 -2.43
CA SER A 82 2.08 -18.04 -3.63
C SER A 82 0.94 -17.03 -3.48
N ALA A 83 0.75 -16.21 -4.51
CA ALA A 83 -0.43 -15.40 -4.75
C ALA A 83 -1.16 -15.98 -5.98
N TYR A 84 -2.26 -16.65 -5.77
CA TYR A 84 -2.88 -17.47 -6.82
C TYR A 84 -3.57 -16.64 -7.90
N ASN A 85 -4.19 -15.51 -7.56
CA ASN A 85 -4.79 -14.62 -8.55
C ASN A 85 -3.72 -13.96 -9.42
N PHE A 86 -2.63 -13.48 -8.80
CA PHE A 86 -1.49 -12.92 -9.51
C PHE A 86 -0.88 -13.94 -10.48
N ARG A 87 -0.68 -15.18 -10.01
CA ARG A 87 -0.13 -16.25 -10.84
C ARG A 87 -1.02 -16.54 -12.04
N ARG A 88 -2.32 -16.75 -11.84
CA ARG A 88 -3.27 -16.95 -12.93
C ARG A 88 -3.28 -15.77 -13.91
N ALA A 89 -3.29 -14.54 -13.39
CA ALA A 89 -3.32 -13.36 -14.24
C ALA A 89 -2.06 -13.20 -15.11
N THR A 90 -0.90 -13.66 -14.63
CA THR A 90 0.37 -13.60 -15.38
C THR A 90 0.56 -14.80 -16.33
N GLU A 91 0.07 -15.98 -15.96
CA GLU A 91 0.25 -17.21 -16.74
C GLU A 91 -0.88 -17.43 -17.76
N GLU A 92 -2.11 -17.09 -17.41
CA GLU A 92 -3.32 -17.36 -18.20
C GLU A 92 -3.95 -16.05 -18.72
N GLU A 93 -4.87 -15.47 -17.93
CA GLU A 93 -5.63 -14.27 -18.31
C GLU A 93 -5.85 -13.36 -17.10
N ASN A 94 -5.65 -12.06 -17.30
CA ASN A 94 -5.91 -11.06 -16.29
C ASN A 94 -7.40 -10.66 -16.26
N PRO A 95 -8.13 -10.85 -15.16
CA PRO A 95 -9.54 -10.45 -15.05
C PRO A 95 -9.78 -8.95 -15.28
N GLY A 96 -8.74 -8.11 -15.05
CA GLY A 96 -8.81 -6.67 -15.27
C GLY A 96 -8.69 -6.24 -16.73
N THR A 97 -8.14 -7.11 -17.59
CA THR A 97 -7.96 -6.90 -19.04
C THR A 97 -8.24 -8.20 -19.79
N PRO A 98 -9.53 -8.55 -19.98
CA PRO A 98 -9.90 -9.81 -20.63
C PRO A 98 -9.22 -10.00 -21.99
N GLY A 99 -8.70 -11.21 -22.22
CA GLY A 99 -7.93 -11.57 -23.42
C GLY A 99 -6.43 -11.23 -23.33
N GLU A 100 -5.97 -10.57 -22.26
CA GLU A 100 -4.57 -10.22 -22.05
C GLU A 100 -4.05 -10.79 -20.74
N LYS A 101 -2.73 -10.95 -20.64
CA LYS A 101 -2.05 -11.27 -19.39
C LYS A 101 -1.76 -10.01 -18.59
N LEU A 102 -1.68 -10.16 -17.27
CA LEU A 102 -1.25 -9.07 -16.40
C LEU A 102 0.16 -8.63 -16.75
N GLN A 103 0.33 -7.35 -17.05
CA GLN A 103 1.65 -6.77 -17.26
C GLN A 103 2.33 -6.47 -15.91
N VAL A 104 3.55 -6.97 -15.75
CA VAL A 104 4.34 -6.75 -14.53
C VAL A 104 5.63 -6.02 -14.88
N PHE A 105 5.83 -4.87 -14.28
CA PHE A 105 7.08 -4.11 -14.35
C PHE A 105 7.91 -4.42 -13.11
N ASN A 106 8.89 -5.30 -13.28
CA ASN A 106 9.75 -5.72 -12.20
C ASN A 106 10.69 -4.60 -11.76
N MET A 107 10.71 -4.35 -10.47
CA MET A 107 11.61 -3.42 -9.80
C MET A 107 12.33 -4.16 -8.66
N THR A 108 13.31 -3.55 -8.05
CA THR A 108 13.78 -3.95 -6.71
C THR A 108 13.16 -3.01 -5.68
N ASN A 109 13.11 -3.40 -4.39
CA ASN A 109 12.65 -2.50 -3.33
C ASN A 109 13.38 -1.15 -3.38
N PHE A 110 14.68 -1.18 -3.63
CA PHE A 110 15.49 0.03 -3.70
C PHE A 110 15.20 0.86 -4.96
N THR A 111 15.01 0.23 -6.13
CA THR A 111 14.72 1.01 -7.35
C THR A 111 13.31 1.60 -7.36
N ILE A 112 12.32 0.97 -6.69
CA ILE A 112 11.02 1.61 -6.43
C ILE A 112 11.20 2.82 -5.51
N ALA A 113 11.99 2.68 -4.43
CA ALA A 113 12.27 3.81 -3.55
C ALA A 113 12.89 4.98 -4.33
N LEU A 114 13.89 4.70 -5.18
CA LEU A 114 14.50 5.74 -6.02
C LEU A 114 13.51 6.36 -7.00
N ALA A 115 12.67 5.57 -7.64
CA ALA A 115 11.68 6.06 -8.60
C ALA A 115 10.65 6.99 -7.92
N LEU A 116 10.15 6.63 -6.73
CA LEU A 116 9.25 7.46 -5.93
C LEU A 116 9.98 8.69 -5.37
N GLN A 117 11.23 8.54 -4.92
CA GLN A 117 12.06 9.66 -4.47
C GLN A 117 12.30 10.67 -5.60
N ALA A 118 12.60 10.21 -6.82
CA ALA A 118 12.71 11.08 -7.97
C ALA A 118 11.41 11.86 -8.23
N GLY A 119 10.26 11.20 -8.15
CA GLY A 119 8.95 11.84 -8.23
C GLY A 119 8.72 12.87 -7.13
N ALA A 120 9.06 12.54 -5.88
CA ALA A 120 8.95 13.45 -4.74
C ALA A 120 9.84 14.69 -4.84
N MET A 121 11.01 14.55 -5.45
CA MET A 121 11.95 15.65 -5.70
C MET A 121 11.60 16.48 -6.95
N GLY A 122 10.67 16.02 -7.78
CA GLY A 122 10.34 16.66 -9.06
C GLY A 122 11.45 16.52 -10.13
N VAL A 123 12.33 15.52 -10.00
CA VAL A 123 13.36 15.23 -11.00
C VAL A 123 12.96 14.07 -11.90
N PRO A 124 13.41 14.02 -13.17
CA PRO A 124 12.96 13.00 -14.12
C PRO A 124 13.47 11.58 -13.80
N PHE A 125 14.59 11.46 -13.11
CA PHE A 125 15.19 10.18 -12.72
C PHE A 125 16.23 10.37 -11.60
N LEU A 126 16.62 9.26 -10.98
CA LEU A 126 17.82 9.19 -10.11
C LEU A 126 18.77 8.10 -10.61
N PRO A 127 20.10 8.34 -10.58
CA PRO A 127 21.09 7.36 -10.99
C PRO A 127 21.37 6.34 -9.89
N THR A 128 21.71 5.10 -10.28
CA THR A 128 22.12 4.04 -9.36
C THR A 128 23.03 3.01 -10.02
N ARG A 129 23.79 2.28 -9.20
CA ARG A 129 24.47 1.03 -9.60
C ARG A 129 23.61 -0.21 -9.34
N THR A 130 22.56 -0.06 -8.53
CA THR A 130 21.67 -1.19 -8.15
C THR A 130 20.96 -1.74 -9.37
N ALA A 131 20.81 -3.07 -9.40
CA ALA A 131 20.23 -3.86 -10.50
C ALA A 131 21.07 -3.95 -11.78
N MET A 132 22.25 -3.30 -11.86
CA MET A 132 23.19 -3.54 -12.96
C MET A 132 23.67 -5.01 -12.93
N GLY A 133 23.79 -5.62 -14.10
CA GLY A 133 24.18 -7.04 -14.23
C GLY A 133 23.05 -8.05 -13.96
N SER A 134 21.84 -7.57 -13.64
CA SER A 134 20.65 -8.41 -13.51
C SER A 134 19.70 -8.26 -14.72
N ASP A 135 18.65 -9.10 -14.74
CA ASP A 135 17.61 -9.02 -15.78
C ASP A 135 16.51 -8.00 -15.49
N VAL A 136 16.48 -7.43 -14.28
CA VAL A 136 15.45 -6.48 -13.86
C VAL A 136 15.32 -5.27 -14.80
N PRO A 137 16.41 -4.64 -15.29
CA PRO A 137 16.31 -3.51 -16.20
C PRO A 137 15.96 -3.90 -17.64
N LYS A 138 16.13 -5.17 -18.02
CA LYS A 138 15.98 -5.60 -19.41
C LYS A 138 14.54 -5.42 -19.92
N GLY A 139 14.38 -4.69 -21.01
CA GLY A 139 13.06 -4.45 -21.62
C GLY A 139 12.10 -3.56 -20.80
N SER A 140 12.55 -3.00 -19.69
CA SER A 140 11.75 -2.12 -18.85
C SER A 140 11.97 -0.65 -19.20
N HIS A 141 10.89 0.09 -19.44
CA HIS A 141 10.92 1.52 -19.69
C HIS A 141 11.18 2.38 -18.42
N PHE A 142 11.34 1.74 -17.27
CA PHE A 142 11.73 2.41 -16.03
C PHE A 142 13.24 2.58 -15.89
N PHE A 143 14.04 1.91 -16.73
CA PHE A 143 15.48 1.95 -16.62
C PHE A 143 16.13 2.38 -17.93
N TYR A 144 17.17 3.20 -17.82
CA TYR A 144 18.00 3.61 -18.93
C TYR A 144 19.47 3.64 -18.51
N GLN A 145 20.38 3.16 -19.38
CA GLN A 145 21.81 3.25 -19.09
C GLN A 145 22.32 4.64 -19.42
N ILE A 146 23.09 5.21 -18.51
CA ILE A 146 23.75 6.50 -18.64
C ILE A 146 25.23 6.39 -18.26
N ILE A 147 26.02 7.34 -18.72
CA ILE A 147 27.42 7.50 -18.28
C ILE A 147 27.49 8.63 -17.24
N SER A 148 28.14 8.35 -16.11
CA SER A 148 28.39 9.36 -15.08
C SER A 148 29.11 10.60 -15.71
N PRO A 149 28.64 11.82 -15.46
CA PRO A 149 29.34 13.04 -15.88
C PRO A 149 30.62 13.29 -15.06
N PHE A 150 30.77 12.66 -13.92
CA PHE A 150 31.88 12.79 -12.99
C PHE A 150 32.94 11.71 -13.22
N GLU A 151 34.20 11.97 -12.82
CA GLU A 151 35.26 10.97 -12.83
C GLU A 151 35.25 10.09 -11.52
N PRO A 152 35.56 8.81 -11.65
CA PRO A 152 35.83 8.08 -12.90
C PRO A 152 34.53 7.89 -13.70
N LYS A 153 34.63 7.96 -15.04
CA LYS A 153 33.51 7.68 -15.93
C LYS A 153 33.05 6.23 -15.72
N GLU A 154 31.79 6.09 -15.38
CA GLU A 154 31.22 4.78 -15.17
C GLU A 154 29.79 4.69 -15.75
N THR A 155 29.38 3.48 -16.10
CA THR A 155 27.98 3.21 -16.49
C THR A 155 27.11 3.11 -15.27
N LEU A 156 25.96 3.79 -15.30
CA LEU A 156 24.92 3.77 -14.26
C LEU A 156 23.56 3.46 -14.88
N LEU A 157 22.59 3.09 -14.06
CA LEU A 157 21.18 3.07 -14.43
C LEU A 157 20.51 4.37 -13.98
N ALA A 158 19.84 5.06 -14.89
CA ALA A 158 18.85 6.07 -14.59
C ALA A 158 17.53 5.36 -14.28
N VAL A 159 17.02 5.54 -13.08
CA VAL A 159 15.72 5.01 -12.66
C VAL A 159 14.69 6.12 -12.84
N ARG A 160 13.75 5.92 -13.76
CA ARG A 160 12.72 6.91 -14.13
C ARG A 160 11.83 7.23 -12.94
N ALA A 161 11.49 8.49 -12.75
CA ALA A 161 10.56 8.95 -11.74
C ALA A 161 9.17 8.30 -11.88
N ILE A 162 8.58 7.94 -10.75
CA ILE A 162 7.20 7.50 -10.64
C ILE A 162 6.44 8.57 -9.85
N VAL A 163 5.36 9.10 -10.47
CA VAL A 163 4.45 10.07 -9.87
C VAL A 163 3.06 9.46 -9.87
N PRO A 164 2.65 8.77 -8.79
CA PRO A 164 1.33 8.16 -8.71
C PRO A 164 0.20 9.20 -8.79
N ASP A 165 -0.93 8.83 -9.38
CA ASP A 165 -2.12 9.69 -9.31
C ASP A 165 -2.65 9.76 -7.89
N VAL A 166 -2.58 8.64 -7.15
CA VAL A 166 -3.04 8.55 -5.76
C VAL A 166 -2.06 7.69 -4.96
N ALA A 167 -1.68 8.15 -3.77
CA ALA A 167 -1.09 7.30 -2.73
C ALA A 167 -2.13 7.09 -1.62
N ILE A 168 -2.30 5.85 -1.17
CA ILE A 168 -3.16 5.52 -0.05
C ILE A 168 -2.29 4.92 1.04
N VAL A 169 -2.30 5.53 2.21
CA VAL A 169 -1.48 5.13 3.36
C VAL A 169 -2.37 4.88 4.57
N HIS A 170 -1.94 3.96 5.43
CA HIS A 170 -2.57 3.73 6.72
C HIS A 170 -1.63 4.22 7.83
N VAL A 171 -2.20 4.87 8.85
CA VAL A 171 -1.46 5.49 9.95
C VAL A 171 -2.16 5.24 11.28
N GLN A 172 -1.46 5.48 12.36
CA GLN A 172 -2.02 5.34 13.69
C GLN A 172 -3.03 6.45 14.01
N ARG A 173 -2.69 7.73 13.74
CA ARG A 173 -3.53 8.87 14.09
C ARG A 173 -3.52 9.94 13.02
N ALA A 174 -4.64 10.61 12.83
CA ALA A 174 -4.73 11.80 12.00
C ALA A 174 -5.68 12.82 12.64
N ASP A 175 -5.48 14.10 12.31
CA ASP A 175 -6.48 15.13 12.57
C ASP A 175 -7.42 15.32 11.36
N ARG A 176 -8.45 16.11 11.54
CA ARG A 176 -9.43 16.41 10.47
C ARG A 176 -8.85 17.24 9.33
N MET A 177 -7.69 17.86 9.53
CA MET A 177 -7.00 18.69 8.53
C MET A 177 -6.03 17.85 7.68
N GLY A 178 -5.75 16.60 8.11
CA GLY A 178 -4.90 15.67 7.41
C GLY A 178 -3.46 15.61 7.91
N ASN A 179 -3.13 16.30 9.01
CA ASN A 179 -1.84 16.07 9.66
C ASN A 179 -1.91 14.70 10.34
N ALA A 180 -0.88 13.87 10.16
CA ALA A 180 -0.93 12.52 10.66
C ALA A 180 0.36 12.11 11.38
N HIS A 181 0.18 11.47 12.53
CA HIS A 181 1.21 10.76 13.25
C HIS A 181 1.38 9.37 12.65
N CYS A 182 2.63 9.00 12.39
CA CYS A 182 2.98 7.65 12.05
C CYS A 182 4.30 7.29 12.73
N TRP A 183 4.40 6.05 13.17
CA TRP A 183 5.61 5.47 13.74
C TRP A 183 5.76 4.01 13.33
N ALA A 184 6.92 3.44 13.53
CA ALA A 184 7.38 2.13 13.08
C ALA A 184 8.08 2.17 11.72
N ASN A 185 7.90 1.17 10.87
CA ASN A 185 8.56 1.11 9.57
C ASN A 185 7.82 1.96 8.54
N PHE A 186 8.51 2.94 7.97
CA PHE A 186 7.96 3.79 6.91
C PHE A 186 8.11 3.18 5.50
N GLY A 187 9.00 2.19 5.34
CA GLY A 187 9.27 1.66 4.01
C GLY A 187 9.63 2.75 3.01
N VAL A 188 8.75 2.92 2.01
CA VAL A 188 8.82 3.99 0.99
C VAL A 188 7.59 4.92 1.04
N MET A 189 6.94 4.97 2.21
CA MET A 189 5.71 5.77 2.38
C MET A 189 5.96 7.26 2.19
N LEU A 190 7.08 7.78 2.73
CA LEU A 190 7.39 9.20 2.66
C LEU A 190 7.62 9.64 1.21
N GLU A 191 8.35 8.85 0.46
CA GLU A 191 8.61 9.08 -0.97
C GLU A 191 7.31 8.95 -1.77
N GLY A 192 6.56 7.88 -1.55
CA GLY A 192 5.33 7.59 -2.29
C GLY A 192 4.25 8.65 -2.12
N MET A 193 4.00 9.11 -0.89
CA MET A 193 3.02 10.16 -0.65
C MET A 193 3.45 11.54 -1.17
N ARG A 194 4.75 11.86 -1.10
CA ARG A 194 5.30 13.13 -1.61
C ARG A 194 5.34 13.16 -3.14
N ALA A 195 5.52 12.00 -3.78
CA ALA A 195 5.50 11.87 -5.23
C ALA A 195 4.07 11.93 -5.80
N ALA A 196 3.06 11.50 -5.03
CA ALA A 196 1.71 11.35 -5.53
C ALA A 196 1.01 12.72 -5.72
N LYS A 197 0.12 12.78 -6.73
CA LYS A 197 -0.72 13.97 -6.97
C LYS A 197 -1.79 14.16 -5.90
N LYS A 198 -2.26 13.05 -5.29
CA LYS A 198 -3.27 13.03 -4.22
C LYS A 198 -2.89 12.00 -3.16
N VAL A 199 -3.17 12.30 -1.91
CA VAL A 199 -2.93 11.39 -0.79
C VAL A 199 -4.22 11.15 -0.02
N ILE A 200 -4.56 9.88 0.19
CA ILE A 200 -5.64 9.43 1.09
C ILE A 200 -4.98 8.85 2.33
N VAL A 201 -5.33 9.38 3.49
CA VAL A 201 -4.86 8.89 4.78
C VAL A 201 -5.99 8.11 5.44
N CYS A 202 -5.78 6.83 5.68
CA CYS A 202 -6.62 5.99 6.52
C CYS A 202 -5.99 5.98 7.92
N ALA A 203 -6.76 6.22 8.97
CA ALA A 203 -6.24 6.30 10.34
C ALA A 203 -7.03 5.39 11.28
N GLU A 204 -6.32 4.79 12.24
CA GLU A 204 -6.97 4.04 13.32
C GLU A 204 -7.78 4.96 14.23
N GLU A 205 -7.29 6.19 14.45
CA GLU A 205 -7.94 7.18 15.30
C GLU A 205 -7.94 8.56 14.65
N ILE A 206 -9.06 9.27 14.74
CA ILE A 206 -9.12 10.71 14.49
C ILE A 206 -8.99 11.44 15.82
N VAL A 207 -7.95 12.24 15.94
CA VAL A 207 -7.61 13.01 17.15
C VAL A 207 -7.72 14.50 16.92
N SER A 208 -7.65 15.29 18.00
CA SER A 208 -7.64 16.75 17.89
C SER A 208 -6.31 17.28 17.35
N GLU A 209 -6.33 18.50 16.81
CA GLU A 209 -5.13 19.16 16.29
C GLU A 209 -4.07 19.36 17.40
N GLU A 210 -4.49 19.55 18.66
CA GLU A 210 -3.60 19.68 19.81
C GLU A 210 -2.82 18.38 20.08
N VAL A 211 -3.45 17.21 19.91
CA VAL A 211 -2.77 15.90 20.04
C VAL A 211 -1.70 15.76 18.97
N ILE A 212 -1.96 16.16 17.73
CA ILE A 212 -0.96 16.13 16.67
C ILE A 212 0.17 17.15 16.97
N ALA A 213 -0.17 18.36 17.40
CA ALA A 213 0.80 19.41 17.70
C ALA A 213 1.68 19.09 18.92
N SER A 214 1.21 18.24 19.83
CA SER A 214 1.98 17.86 21.03
C SER A 214 3.22 17.01 20.74
N ASP A 215 3.28 16.33 19.59
CA ASP A 215 4.46 15.56 19.17
C ASP A 215 4.74 15.77 17.66
N PRO A 216 5.35 16.91 17.32
CA PRO A 216 5.62 17.25 15.91
C PRO A 216 6.60 16.29 15.24
N ASN A 217 7.44 15.57 16.00
CA ASN A 217 8.39 14.61 15.45
C ASN A 217 7.69 13.36 14.86
N ARG A 218 6.47 13.04 15.32
CA ARG A 218 5.65 11.97 14.75
C ARG A 218 4.76 12.44 13.60
N THR A 219 4.65 13.76 13.35
CA THR A 219 3.87 14.31 12.24
C THR A 219 4.63 14.15 10.93
N VAL A 220 4.64 12.94 10.39
CA VAL A 220 5.35 12.61 9.15
C VAL A 220 4.57 12.96 7.90
N ILE A 221 3.25 13.13 8.02
CA ILE A 221 2.35 13.53 6.94
C ILE A 221 1.77 14.90 7.28
N PRO A 222 2.21 15.97 6.60
CA PRO A 222 1.62 17.28 6.78
C PRO A 222 0.29 17.39 6.00
N GLY A 223 -0.69 18.03 6.63
CA GLY A 223 -2.05 18.11 6.10
C GLY A 223 -2.15 18.68 4.69
N PHE A 224 -1.28 19.60 4.29
CA PHE A 224 -1.34 20.20 2.95
C PHE A 224 -1.12 19.20 1.79
N LEU A 225 -0.47 18.06 2.04
CA LEU A 225 -0.33 16.99 1.04
C LEU A 225 -1.60 16.12 0.93
N VAL A 226 -2.46 16.12 1.96
CA VAL A 226 -3.56 15.17 2.09
C VAL A 226 -4.81 15.69 1.38
N SER A 227 -5.43 14.84 0.58
CA SER A 227 -6.69 15.11 -0.13
C SER A 227 -7.91 14.59 0.62
N ALA A 228 -7.77 13.51 1.37
CA ALA A 228 -8.83 12.88 2.16
C ALA A 228 -8.27 12.21 3.41
N VAL A 229 -9.05 12.27 4.49
CA VAL A 229 -8.81 11.54 5.74
C VAL A 229 -9.99 10.61 5.98
N VAL A 230 -9.72 9.37 6.34
CA VAL A 230 -10.73 8.36 6.63
C VAL A 230 -10.43 7.71 7.97
N GLU A 231 -11.37 7.76 8.89
CA GLU A 231 -11.31 6.97 10.12
C GLU A 231 -11.63 5.51 9.79
N CYS A 232 -10.72 4.60 10.09
CA CYS A 232 -10.86 3.22 9.71
C CYS A 232 -10.12 2.29 10.69
N PRO A 233 -10.63 2.09 11.91
CA PRO A 233 -10.09 1.14 12.86
C PRO A 233 -10.01 -0.26 12.24
N TYR A 234 -8.89 -0.95 12.49
CA TYR A 234 -8.56 -2.24 11.85
C TYR A 234 -8.49 -2.21 10.31
N GLY A 235 -8.36 -1.03 9.73
CA GLY A 235 -8.34 -0.86 8.27
C GLY A 235 -7.10 -1.42 7.56
N ALA A 236 -6.05 -1.74 8.31
CA ALA A 236 -4.88 -2.43 7.81
C ALA A 236 -4.90 -3.95 8.04
N HIS A 237 -5.89 -4.50 8.77
CA HIS A 237 -5.99 -5.95 8.98
C HIS A 237 -6.02 -6.71 7.63
N PRO A 238 -5.25 -7.81 7.48
CA PRO A 238 -4.49 -8.60 8.46
C PRO A 238 -3.06 -8.11 8.73
N SER A 239 -2.63 -7.02 8.12
CA SER A 239 -1.34 -6.37 8.36
C SER A 239 -1.30 -5.75 9.76
N PRO A 240 -0.15 -5.72 10.46
CA PRO A 240 -0.06 -5.14 11.79
C PRO A 240 -0.08 -3.62 11.77
N VAL A 241 -0.57 -3.01 12.86
CA VAL A 241 -0.43 -1.59 13.16
C VAL A 241 0.24 -1.44 14.52
N GLN A 242 1.46 -0.94 14.54
CA GLN A 242 2.25 -0.84 15.77
C GLN A 242 1.54 0.05 16.80
N GLY A 243 1.41 -0.51 18.01
CA GLY A 243 0.70 0.13 19.11
C GLY A 243 -0.80 -0.13 19.15
N TYR A 244 -1.38 -0.80 18.15
CA TYR A 244 -2.80 -1.13 18.05
C TYR A 244 -3.05 -2.63 18.00
N TYR A 245 -2.51 -3.32 17.00
CA TYR A 245 -2.69 -4.77 16.86
C TYR A 245 -1.54 -5.43 16.12
N LYS A 246 -1.31 -6.70 16.41
CA LYS A 246 -0.32 -7.54 15.78
C LYS A 246 -0.78 -8.05 14.41
N ARG A 247 0.17 -8.60 13.62
CA ARG A 247 -0.13 -9.30 12.36
C ARG A 247 -1.03 -10.52 12.63
N ASP A 248 -2.04 -10.71 11.79
CA ASP A 248 -2.91 -11.88 11.82
C ASP A 248 -2.41 -12.96 10.86
N ASP A 249 -1.42 -13.72 11.31
CA ASP A 249 -0.80 -14.78 10.51
C ASP A 249 -1.80 -15.87 10.11
N ALA A 250 -2.77 -16.16 11.00
CA ALA A 250 -3.81 -17.13 10.71
C ALA A 250 -4.70 -16.69 9.54
N PHE A 251 -4.97 -15.39 9.40
CA PHE A 251 -5.75 -14.88 8.27
C PHE A 251 -4.98 -15.01 6.94
N PHE A 252 -3.67 -14.78 6.93
CA PHE A 252 -2.84 -14.99 5.73
C PHE A 252 -2.81 -16.46 5.30
N GLN A 253 -2.74 -17.39 6.27
CA GLN A 253 -2.84 -18.83 6.01
C GLN A 253 -4.22 -19.21 5.48
N GLN A 254 -5.27 -18.68 6.09
CA GLN A 254 -6.66 -18.89 5.67
C GLN A 254 -6.89 -18.40 4.24
N TYR A 255 -6.43 -17.17 3.91
CA TYR A 255 -6.49 -16.63 2.55
C TYR A 255 -5.83 -17.58 1.54
N HIS A 256 -4.62 -18.05 1.84
CA HIS A 256 -3.91 -18.98 0.96
C HIS A 256 -4.67 -20.30 0.77
N ALA A 257 -5.28 -20.83 1.82
CA ALA A 257 -6.05 -22.08 1.76
C ALA A 257 -7.35 -21.94 0.95
N GLU A 258 -8.04 -20.78 1.11
CA GLU A 258 -9.39 -20.52 0.60
C GLU A 258 -9.43 -19.82 -0.76
N THR A 259 -8.27 -19.54 -1.44
CA THR A 259 -8.26 -18.76 -2.70
C THR A 259 -7.48 -19.45 -3.83
N LYS A 260 -7.34 -20.77 -3.76
CA LYS A 260 -6.53 -21.55 -4.71
C LYS A 260 -7.05 -21.49 -6.13
N THR A 261 -8.36 -21.58 -6.31
CA THR A 261 -9.01 -21.47 -7.61
C THR A 261 -9.70 -20.11 -7.77
N ARG A 262 -10.13 -19.78 -8.98
CA ARG A 262 -10.91 -18.56 -9.24
C ARG A 262 -12.24 -18.59 -8.48
N ALA A 263 -12.94 -19.70 -8.50
CA ALA A 263 -14.22 -19.87 -7.79
C ALA A 263 -14.05 -19.73 -6.27
N ASP A 264 -12.96 -20.29 -5.72
CA ASP A 264 -12.64 -20.15 -4.30
C ASP A 264 -12.39 -18.68 -3.93
N PHE A 265 -11.63 -17.96 -4.76
CA PHE A 265 -11.40 -16.53 -4.55
C PHE A 265 -12.71 -15.72 -4.65
N GLU A 266 -13.58 -16.02 -5.60
CA GLU A 266 -14.88 -15.34 -5.75
C GLU A 266 -15.75 -15.55 -4.50
N ALA A 267 -15.79 -16.77 -3.94
CA ALA A 267 -16.47 -17.06 -2.70
C ALA A 267 -15.85 -16.32 -1.50
N TRP A 268 -14.52 -16.32 -1.42
CA TRP A 268 -13.79 -15.56 -0.39
C TRP A 268 -14.07 -14.06 -0.49
N ALA A 269 -14.01 -13.49 -1.70
CA ALA A 269 -14.25 -12.08 -1.94
C ALA A 269 -15.71 -11.70 -1.65
N GLN A 270 -16.66 -12.58 -1.97
CA GLN A 270 -18.06 -12.37 -1.59
C GLN A 270 -18.22 -12.26 -0.08
N LYS A 271 -17.50 -13.09 0.69
CA LYS A 271 -17.54 -13.07 2.16
C LYS A 271 -16.84 -11.84 2.74
N TRP A 272 -15.62 -11.53 2.31
CA TRP A 272 -14.74 -10.59 2.99
C TRP A 272 -14.66 -9.19 2.35
N ILE A 273 -15.08 -9.05 1.09
CA ILE A 273 -15.05 -7.78 0.37
C ILE A 273 -16.47 -7.29 0.07
N TYR A 274 -17.24 -8.07 -0.70
CA TYR A 274 -18.54 -7.62 -1.21
C TYR A 274 -19.68 -7.78 -0.21
N GLY A 275 -19.59 -8.76 0.69
CA GLY A 275 -20.59 -9.05 1.73
C GLY A 275 -20.48 -8.16 2.97
N VAL A 276 -19.54 -7.22 3.01
CA VAL A 276 -19.35 -6.24 4.09
C VAL A 276 -19.40 -4.83 3.53
N ALA A 277 -20.09 -3.92 4.20
CA ALA A 277 -20.29 -2.57 3.68
C ALA A 277 -19.08 -1.65 3.92
N ASP A 278 -18.39 -1.83 5.06
CA ASP A 278 -17.30 -0.97 5.50
C ASP A 278 -16.34 -1.68 6.46
N CYS A 279 -15.36 -0.95 6.98
CA CYS A 279 -14.38 -1.47 7.93
C CYS A 279 -15.00 -1.85 9.28
N ALA A 280 -16.09 -1.24 9.70
CA ALA A 280 -16.76 -1.57 10.95
C ALA A 280 -17.49 -2.93 10.85
N GLU A 281 -18.17 -3.19 9.73
CA GLU A 281 -18.78 -4.51 9.47
C GLU A 281 -17.70 -5.59 9.28
N TYR A 282 -16.59 -5.26 8.61
CA TYR A 282 -15.46 -6.16 8.50
C TYR A 282 -14.92 -6.57 9.87
N ALA A 283 -14.71 -5.60 10.78
CA ALA A 283 -14.25 -5.87 12.13
C ALA A 283 -15.26 -6.74 12.92
N LYS A 284 -16.56 -6.50 12.78
CA LYS A 284 -17.59 -7.37 13.37
C LYS A 284 -17.50 -8.81 12.85
N GLN A 285 -17.24 -8.99 11.57
CA GLN A 285 -17.13 -10.31 10.95
C GLN A 285 -15.88 -11.07 11.43
N LEU A 286 -14.79 -10.38 11.76
CA LEU A 286 -13.60 -10.96 12.39
C LEU A 286 -13.93 -11.53 13.77
N GLY A 287 -14.86 -10.89 14.49
CA GLY A 287 -15.31 -11.28 15.80
C GLY A 287 -14.48 -10.72 16.96
N SER A 288 -15.13 -10.43 18.08
CA SER A 288 -14.50 -9.77 19.23
C SER A 288 -13.33 -10.55 19.82
N ALA A 289 -13.43 -11.87 19.90
CA ALA A 289 -12.36 -12.72 20.45
C ALA A 289 -11.06 -12.63 19.61
N ARG A 290 -11.19 -12.58 18.28
CA ARG A 290 -10.03 -12.41 17.40
C ARG A 290 -9.42 -11.02 17.53
N LEU A 291 -10.26 -9.99 17.55
CA LEU A 291 -9.79 -8.61 17.73
C LEU A 291 -9.09 -8.40 19.08
N GLU A 292 -9.60 -9.03 20.14
CA GLU A 292 -8.97 -9.00 21.48
C GLU A 292 -7.62 -9.73 21.49
N ASP A 293 -7.51 -10.89 20.84
CA ASP A 293 -6.22 -11.61 20.72
C ASP A 293 -5.19 -10.81 19.91
N LEU A 294 -5.61 -10.12 18.85
CA LEU A 294 -4.76 -9.30 18.03
C LEU A 294 -4.32 -8.01 18.74
N GLY A 295 -5.14 -7.47 19.63
CA GLY A 295 -4.88 -6.23 20.35
C GLY A 295 -3.56 -6.23 21.11
N VAL A 296 -2.84 -5.11 21.06
CA VAL A 296 -1.58 -4.93 21.79
C VAL A 296 -1.85 -4.87 23.29
N LYS A 297 -1.15 -5.72 24.05
CA LYS A 297 -1.23 -5.76 25.52
C LYS A 297 -0.29 -4.74 26.13
N LYS A 298 -0.79 -3.89 27.05
CA LYS A 298 -0.03 -2.80 27.68
C LYS A 298 1.27 -3.24 28.35
N HIS A 299 1.35 -4.48 28.84
CA HIS A 299 2.56 -5.01 29.51
C HIS A 299 3.54 -5.74 28.58
N ALA A 300 3.34 -5.71 27.27
CA ALA A 300 4.31 -6.24 26.33
C ALA A 300 5.55 -5.35 26.19
N TYR A 301 5.51 -4.12 26.73
CA TYR A 301 6.64 -3.18 26.72
C TYR A 301 7.35 -3.21 28.08
N ALA A 302 8.61 -3.62 28.08
CA ALA A 302 9.42 -3.79 29.30
C ALA A 302 9.71 -2.45 30.03
N ALA A 303 9.73 -1.33 29.30
CA ALA A 303 9.95 0.02 29.85
C ALA A 303 9.48 1.09 28.85
N ASN A 304 9.13 2.26 29.35
CA ASN A 304 8.99 3.45 28.50
C ASN A 304 10.35 3.83 27.93
N THR A 305 10.39 4.18 26.67
CA THR A 305 11.61 4.72 26.07
C THR A 305 11.80 6.15 26.55
N ASP A 306 12.90 6.41 27.22
CA ASP A 306 13.36 7.76 27.51
C ASP A 306 14.11 8.28 26.29
N PHE A 307 13.58 9.30 25.64
CA PHE A 307 14.20 9.90 24.45
C PHE A 307 15.18 11.03 24.83
N GLY A 308 15.40 11.31 26.12
CA GLY A 308 16.37 12.29 26.60
C GLY A 308 15.97 13.76 26.42
N TYR A 309 14.67 14.04 26.28
CA TYR A 309 14.13 15.42 26.22
C TYR A 309 12.82 15.57 26.97
#